data_b69fa46fc58f0702cce94d3691f259ff
#
_entry.id   b69fa46fc58f0702cce94d3691f259ff
#
_cell.length_a   1.000
_cell.length_b   1.000
_cell.length_c   1.000
_cell.angle_alpha   90.00
_cell.angle_beta   90.00
_cell.angle_gamma   90.00
#
_symmetry.space_group_name_H-M   'P 1'
#
loop_
_entity.id
_entity.type
_entity.pdbx_description
1 polymer ?
#
loop_
_entity_poly.entity_id
_entity_poly.type
_entity_poly.pdbx_seq_one_letter_code
_entity_poly.pdbx_strand_id
1 'polypeptide(L)'
;RRVRQALTALIDDLRIDVVLQGHDHVYSRTKALKVRDNDDPSFWPARVTQPDFTYDADFFKVLHAPKGAVFVTADTAGTKANDAVADGTLKHLGKVRPALKSMTENELESYSYLFETGMQPHRSSRFHKKHTNWRDAPEQSFIHYCVKGRVLVGEVYVVSGSLEKAEPRRVQMIDRFTVEKP
;
A
#
# COMPACT_ATOMS: atom_id res chain seq x y z
N ARG A 1 -7.71 17.30 0.92
CA ARG A 1 -8.58 16.75 1.99
C ARG A 1 -9.99 16.48 1.49
N ARG A 2 -10.70 17.48 0.91
CA ARG A 2 -12.09 17.35 0.43
C ARG A 2 -12.28 16.22 -0.61
N VAL A 3 -11.38 16.11 -1.60
CA VAL A 3 -11.45 15.06 -2.63
C VAL A 3 -11.31 13.66 -1.99
N ARG A 4 -10.40 13.50 -1.05
CA ARG A 4 -10.20 12.21 -0.35
C ARG A 4 -11.44 11.80 0.43
N GLN A 5 -12.08 12.73 1.15
CA GLN A 5 -13.30 12.44 1.92
C GLN A 5 -14.45 12.03 0.99
N ALA A 6 -14.66 12.77 -0.10
CA ALA A 6 -15.71 12.44 -1.08
C ALA A 6 -15.47 11.08 -1.76
N LEU A 7 -14.21 10.79 -2.12
CA LEU A 7 -13.86 9.53 -2.77
C LEU A 7 -14.02 8.34 -1.82
N THR A 8 -13.60 8.46 -0.57
CA THR A 8 -13.76 7.36 0.41
C THR A 8 -15.24 7.11 0.73
N ALA A 9 -16.06 8.15 0.83
CA ALA A 9 -17.51 7.99 1.00
C ALA A 9 -18.14 7.23 -0.18
N LEU A 10 -17.79 7.62 -1.41
CA LEU A 10 -18.29 6.95 -2.61
C LEU A 10 -17.86 5.47 -2.69
N ILE A 11 -16.62 5.16 -2.32
CA ILE A 11 -16.11 3.78 -2.27
C ILE A 11 -16.93 2.94 -1.29
N ASP A 12 -17.26 3.51 -0.13
CA ASP A 12 -18.06 2.84 0.88
C ASP A 12 -19.52 2.63 0.45
N ASP A 13 -20.14 3.68 -0.11
CA ASP A 13 -21.51 3.62 -0.63
C ASP A 13 -21.66 2.59 -1.75
N LEU A 14 -20.68 2.49 -2.64
CA LEU A 14 -20.64 1.53 -3.74
C LEU A 14 -20.22 0.12 -3.29
N ARG A 15 -19.85 -0.07 -2.03
CA ARG A 15 -19.38 -1.34 -1.47
C ARG A 15 -18.22 -1.95 -2.27
N ILE A 16 -17.23 -1.11 -2.59
CA ILE A 16 -16.03 -1.56 -3.28
C ILE A 16 -15.12 -2.29 -2.27
N ASP A 17 -14.69 -3.50 -2.60
CA ASP A 17 -13.88 -4.32 -1.70
C ASP A 17 -12.38 -4.03 -1.83
N VAL A 18 -11.93 -3.72 -3.04
CA VAL A 18 -10.50 -3.46 -3.32
C VAL A 18 -10.36 -2.24 -4.21
N VAL A 19 -9.46 -1.34 -3.82
CA VAL A 19 -9.10 -0.14 -4.59
C VAL A 19 -7.64 -0.25 -5.02
N LEU A 20 -7.41 -0.30 -6.32
CA LEU A 20 -6.07 -0.32 -6.89
C LEU A 20 -5.60 1.11 -7.15
N GLN A 21 -4.44 1.43 -6.61
CA GLN A 21 -3.85 2.77 -6.69
C GLN A 21 -2.49 2.72 -7.38
N GLY A 22 -2.15 3.82 -8.04
CA GLY A 22 -0.83 4.06 -8.60
C GLY A 22 -0.22 5.35 -8.05
N HIS A 23 0.70 5.93 -8.80
CA HIS A 23 1.39 7.19 -8.55
C HIS A 23 2.49 7.10 -7.49
N ASP A 24 2.26 6.48 -6.37
CA ASP A 24 3.27 6.32 -5.33
C ASP A 24 4.13 5.09 -5.65
N HIS A 25 5.45 5.26 -5.53
CA HIS A 25 6.43 4.27 -5.90
C HIS A 25 6.92 3.52 -4.66
N VAL A 26 5.99 2.93 -3.96
CA VAL A 26 6.18 2.07 -2.79
C VAL A 26 5.04 1.08 -2.74
N TYR A 27 5.33 -0.17 -2.48
CA TYR A 27 4.27 -1.12 -2.22
C TYR A 27 3.63 -0.84 -0.86
N SER A 28 2.32 -0.78 -0.85
CA SER A 28 1.55 -0.70 0.39
C SER A 28 0.17 -1.30 0.23
N ARG A 29 -0.30 -1.94 1.29
CA ARG A 29 -1.66 -2.47 1.39
C ARG A 29 -2.26 -2.09 2.73
N THR A 30 -3.46 -1.53 2.71
CA THR A 30 -4.17 -1.22 3.94
C THR A 30 -4.92 -2.44 4.48
N LYS A 31 -5.29 -2.38 5.73
CA LYS A 31 -6.39 -3.18 6.28
C LYS A 31 -7.69 -2.80 5.59
N ALA A 32 -8.76 -3.53 5.84
CA ALA A 32 -10.08 -3.15 5.34
C ALA A 32 -10.54 -1.86 6.04
N LEU A 33 -10.75 -0.79 5.27
CA LEU A 33 -11.06 0.54 5.75
C LEU A 33 -12.48 0.93 5.39
N LYS A 34 -13.14 1.61 6.32
CA LYS A 34 -14.44 2.22 6.15
C LYS A 34 -14.38 3.71 6.48
N VAL A 35 -15.27 4.51 5.91
CA VAL A 35 -15.40 5.93 6.24
C VAL A 35 -15.65 6.10 7.74
N ARG A 36 -15.00 7.09 8.34
CA ARG A 36 -15.31 7.52 9.69
C ARG A 36 -16.60 8.33 9.70
N ASP A 37 -17.33 8.22 10.80
CA ASP A 37 -18.49 9.06 11.05
C ASP A 37 -18.08 10.53 11.06
N ASN A 38 -18.96 11.42 10.56
CA ASN A 38 -18.66 12.85 10.42
C ASN A 38 -18.31 13.56 11.72
N ASP A 39 -18.72 13.00 12.85
CA ASP A 39 -18.48 13.57 14.20
C ASP A 39 -17.11 13.17 14.78
N ASP A 40 -16.35 12.32 14.09
CA ASP A 40 -15.01 11.93 14.54
C ASP A 40 -14.00 13.02 14.18
N PRO A 41 -13.38 13.69 15.17
CA PRO A 41 -12.43 14.77 14.96
C PRO A 41 -11.09 14.30 14.39
N SER A 42 -10.90 13.00 14.20
CA SER A 42 -9.65 12.42 13.73
C SER A 42 -9.24 13.00 12.37
N PHE A 43 -7.94 13.17 12.21
CA PHE A 43 -7.31 13.61 10.97
C PHE A 43 -7.56 12.64 9.80
N TRP A 44 -7.79 11.36 10.10
CA TRP A 44 -7.95 10.30 9.10
C TRP A 44 -9.42 10.09 8.76
N PRO A 45 -9.78 10.16 7.47
CA PRO A 45 -11.17 10.02 7.04
C PRO A 45 -11.67 8.56 7.06
N ALA A 46 -10.84 7.63 7.47
CA ALA A 46 -11.16 6.21 7.47
C ALA A 46 -10.77 5.53 8.79
N ARG A 47 -11.46 4.48 9.13
CA ARG A 47 -11.17 3.60 10.26
C ARG A 47 -11.01 2.16 9.81
N VAL A 48 -10.20 1.40 10.53
CA VAL A 48 -10.09 -0.03 10.31
C VAL A 48 -11.38 -0.72 10.72
N THR A 49 -11.90 -1.57 9.85
CA THR A 49 -12.90 -2.56 10.21
C THR A 49 -12.19 -3.81 10.75
N GLN A 50 -12.94 -4.67 11.44
CA GLN A 50 -12.42 -5.99 11.86
C GLN A 50 -13.19 -7.06 11.06
N PRO A 51 -12.77 -7.35 9.82
CA PRO A 51 -13.37 -8.43 9.06
C PRO A 51 -12.97 -9.77 9.65
N ASP A 52 -13.81 -10.76 9.49
CA ASP A 52 -13.42 -12.14 9.70
C ASP A 52 -12.29 -12.50 8.74
N PHE A 53 -11.31 -13.23 9.23
CA PHE A 53 -10.19 -13.66 8.41
C PHE A 53 -9.69 -15.04 8.83
N THR A 54 -9.08 -15.73 7.87
CA THR A 54 -8.28 -16.93 8.08
C THR A 54 -6.90 -16.74 7.47
N TYR A 55 -6.05 -17.74 7.63
CA TYR A 55 -4.79 -17.82 6.90
C TYR A 55 -4.85 -18.99 5.93
N ASP A 56 -4.28 -18.81 4.75
CA ASP A 56 -4.09 -19.90 3.80
C ASP A 56 -2.92 -20.82 4.23
N ALA A 57 -2.62 -21.82 3.41
CA ALA A 57 -1.56 -22.79 3.70
C ALA A 57 -0.16 -22.17 3.78
N ASP A 58 0.04 -21.01 3.17
CA ASP A 58 1.31 -20.27 3.16
C ASP A 58 1.31 -19.12 4.18
N PHE A 59 0.32 -19.11 5.10
CA PHE A 59 0.14 -18.10 6.15
C PHE A 59 -0.18 -16.68 5.65
N PHE A 60 -0.71 -16.54 4.44
CA PHE A 60 -1.24 -15.27 3.97
C PHE A 60 -2.70 -15.09 4.36
N LYS A 61 -3.07 -13.83 4.59
CA LYS A 61 -4.40 -13.48 5.10
C LYS A 61 -5.48 -13.59 4.02
N VAL A 62 -6.56 -14.26 4.39
CA VAL A 62 -7.82 -14.37 3.63
C VAL A 62 -8.88 -13.58 4.37
N LEU A 63 -9.40 -12.51 3.78
CA LEU A 63 -10.48 -11.69 4.35
C LEU A 63 -11.83 -12.21 3.85
N HIS A 64 -12.72 -12.52 4.78
CA HIS A 64 -14.07 -12.99 4.49
C HIS A 64 -15.07 -11.83 4.60
N ALA A 65 -15.72 -11.49 3.50
CA ALA A 65 -16.74 -10.46 3.41
C ALA A 65 -16.37 -9.16 4.15
N PRO A 66 -15.23 -8.53 3.85
CA PRO A 66 -14.79 -7.34 4.57
C PRO A 66 -15.84 -6.23 4.44
N LYS A 67 -16.15 -5.58 5.57
CA LYS A 67 -17.08 -4.45 5.62
C LYS A 67 -16.40 -3.11 5.32
N GLY A 68 -15.41 -3.11 4.44
CA GLY A 68 -14.64 -1.94 4.03
C GLY A 68 -13.66 -2.30 2.93
N ALA A 69 -13.12 -1.30 2.25
CA ALA A 69 -12.22 -1.48 1.13
C ALA A 69 -10.76 -1.67 1.56
N VAL A 70 -10.06 -2.56 0.88
CA VAL A 70 -8.59 -2.70 0.94
C VAL A 70 -7.98 -1.83 -0.16
N PHE A 71 -7.10 -0.91 0.22
CA PHE A 71 -6.40 -0.06 -0.74
C PHE A 71 -5.00 -0.63 -1.00
N VAL A 72 -4.67 -0.81 -2.26
CA VAL A 72 -3.39 -1.40 -2.68
C VAL A 72 -2.67 -0.44 -3.61
N THR A 73 -1.46 -0.08 -3.23
CA THR A 73 -0.52 0.69 -4.08
C THR A 73 0.57 -0.25 -4.55
N ALA A 74 0.72 -0.38 -5.86
CA ALA A 74 1.47 -1.47 -6.48
C ALA A 74 2.98 -1.20 -6.62
N ASP A 75 3.50 -0.03 -6.14
CA ASP A 75 4.87 0.38 -6.38
C ASP A 75 5.15 0.64 -7.89
N THR A 76 6.34 0.34 -8.37
CA THR A 76 6.74 0.64 -9.74
C THR A 76 7.56 -0.48 -10.38
N ALA A 77 7.31 -0.71 -11.65
CA ALA A 77 8.17 -1.54 -12.49
C ALA A 77 9.38 -0.76 -13.07
N GLY A 78 9.54 0.51 -12.68
CA GLY A 78 10.62 1.39 -13.14
C GLY A 78 11.77 1.53 -12.14
N THR A 79 12.64 2.52 -12.42
CA THR A 79 13.84 2.79 -11.63
C THR A 79 13.59 3.68 -10.42
N LYS A 80 12.39 4.26 -10.31
CA LYS A 80 12.05 5.19 -9.24
C LYS A 80 11.47 4.43 -8.07
N ALA A 81 12.04 4.61 -6.89
CA ALA A 81 11.50 4.11 -5.64
C ALA A 81 11.29 5.27 -4.65
N ASN A 82 10.33 5.13 -3.76
CA ASN A 82 10.06 6.08 -2.68
C ASN A 82 10.30 5.41 -1.34
N ASP A 83 10.71 6.20 -0.34
CA ASP A 83 10.83 5.72 1.02
C ASP A 83 9.45 5.65 1.68
N ALA A 84 9.15 4.57 2.36
CA ALA A 84 7.92 4.44 3.14
C ALA A 84 7.94 5.38 4.36
N VAL A 85 6.76 5.80 4.82
CA VAL A 85 6.64 6.69 6.00
C VAL A 85 7.28 6.05 7.23
N ALA A 86 7.17 4.73 7.38
CA ALA A 86 7.75 3.99 8.49
C ALA A 86 9.29 4.09 8.59
N ASP A 87 9.96 4.38 7.48
CA ASP A 87 11.42 4.41 7.43
C ASP A 87 12.02 5.73 7.95
N GLY A 88 11.20 6.67 8.35
CA GLY A 88 11.63 7.99 8.77
C GLY A 88 11.17 8.40 10.17
N THR A 89 11.96 9.25 10.82
CA THR A 89 11.53 9.95 12.03
C THR A 89 10.59 11.09 11.67
N LEU A 90 9.70 11.52 12.58
CA LEU A 90 8.81 12.66 12.36
C LEU A 90 9.58 13.94 11.98
N LYS A 91 10.75 14.15 12.55
CA LYS A 91 11.63 15.28 12.20
C LYS A 91 12.05 15.23 10.73
N HIS A 92 12.39 14.05 10.23
CA HIS A 92 12.75 13.86 8.82
C HIS A 92 11.52 13.99 7.92
N LEU A 93 10.41 13.35 8.31
CA LEU A 93 9.14 13.41 7.58
C LEU A 93 8.65 14.85 7.39
N GLY A 94 8.73 15.68 8.45
CA GLY A 94 8.34 17.07 8.38
C GLY A 94 9.20 17.94 7.45
N LYS A 95 10.47 17.55 7.20
CA LYS A 95 11.34 18.21 6.21
C LYS A 95 10.98 17.86 4.77
N VAL A 96 10.67 16.62 4.52
CA VAL A 96 10.42 16.10 3.17
C VAL A 96 8.96 16.19 2.74
N ARG A 97 8.06 16.24 3.70
CA ARG A 97 6.62 16.48 3.53
C ARG A 97 6.13 17.55 4.51
N PRO A 98 6.07 18.81 4.10
CA PRO A 98 5.63 19.89 4.98
C PRO A 98 4.24 19.65 5.60
N ALA A 99 3.36 18.92 4.90
CA ALA A 99 2.03 18.55 5.41
C ALA A 99 2.08 17.63 6.65
N LEU A 100 3.20 16.96 6.89
CA LEU A 100 3.41 16.10 8.07
C LEU A 100 4.19 16.81 9.20
N LYS A 101 4.57 18.06 8.98
CA LYS A 101 5.40 18.81 9.96
C LYS A 101 4.74 18.97 11.32
N SER A 102 3.42 19.01 11.34
CA SER A 102 2.61 19.14 12.57
C SER A 102 2.08 17.82 13.11
N MET A 103 2.44 16.69 12.49
CA MET A 103 2.01 15.37 12.94
C MET A 103 2.72 15.02 14.25
N THR A 104 1.98 14.46 15.19
CA THR A 104 2.49 13.90 16.44
C THR A 104 2.87 12.43 16.27
N GLU A 105 3.62 11.87 17.21
CA GLU A 105 3.94 10.43 17.21
C GLU A 105 2.67 9.56 17.28
N ASN A 106 1.68 9.96 18.09
CA ASN A 106 0.41 9.24 18.19
C ASN A 106 -0.38 9.25 16.86
N GLU A 107 -0.33 10.37 16.14
CA GLU A 107 -0.96 10.45 14.81
C GLU A 107 -0.22 9.58 13.79
N LEU A 108 1.10 9.50 13.86
CA LEU A 108 1.90 8.61 13.03
C LEU A 108 1.58 7.14 13.31
N GLU A 109 1.49 6.77 14.58
CA GLU A 109 1.09 5.43 15.01
C GLU A 109 -0.32 5.08 14.52
N SER A 110 -1.28 5.99 14.72
CA SER A 110 -2.65 5.84 14.22
C SER A 110 -2.72 5.70 12.71
N TYR A 111 -1.84 6.41 11.99
CA TYR A 111 -1.72 6.28 10.54
C TYR A 111 -1.13 4.92 10.14
N SER A 112 -0.07 4.51 10.81
CA SER A 112 0.59 3.21 10.58
C SER A 112 -0.38 2.05 10.80
N TYR A 113 -1.26 2.18 11.77
CA TYR A 113 -2.27 1.17 12.08
C TYR A 113 -3.26 0.90 10.95
N LEU A 114 -3.44 1.83 10.02
CA LEU A 114 -4.30 1.63 8.84
C LEU A 114 -3.73 0.61 7.84
N PHE A 115 -2.45 0.30 7.93
CA PHE A 115 -1.76 -0.56 6.97
C PHE A 115 -1.59 -1.98 7.51
N GLU A 116 -1.73 -2.94 6.60
CA GLU A 116 -1.34 -4.34 6.83
C GLU A 116 0.13 -4.52 6.51
N THR A 117 0.58 -3.91 5.41
CA THR A 117 1.97 -3.93 4.99
C THR A 117 2.34 -2.67 4.21
N GLY A 118 3.59 -2.26 4.32
CA GLY A 118 4.08 -1.00 3.76
C GLY A 118 3.38 0.20 4.36
N MET A 119 3.62 1.35 3.79
CA MET A 119 2.88 2.60 4.09
C MET A 119 3.04 3.53 2.90
N GLN A 120 2.20 4.57 2.83
CA GLN A 120 2.35 5.62 1.83
C GLN A 120 3.73 6.28 1.94
N PRO A 121 4.35 6.67 0.83
CA PRO A 121 5.67 7.25 0.84
C PRO A 121 5.66 8.62 1.52
N HIS A 122 6.71 8.90 2.28
CA HIS A 122 6.91 10.23 2.83
C HIS A 122 7.64 11.15 1.87
N ARG A 123 8.40 10.60 0.93
CA ARG A 123 9.09 11.35 -0.08
C ARG A 123 9.20 10.62 -1.39
N SER A 124 9.22 11.41 -2.41
CA SER A 124 9.66 11.00 -3.72
C SER A 124 11.17 10.88 -3.80
N SER A 125 11.60 9.92 -4.54
CA SER A 125 12.77 9.89 -5.35
C SER A 125 14.07 9.43 -4.75
N ARG A 126 14.20 8.15 -4.74
CA ARG A 126 15.48 7.60 -5.15
C ARG A 126 15.46 7.36 -6.65
N PHE A 127 15.85 8.36 -7.44
CA PHE A 127 16.44 8.02 -8.70
C PHE A 127 17.80 7.43 -8.36
N HIS A 128 18.02 6.18 -8.68
CA HIS A 128 19.35 5.62 -8.63
C HIS A 128 20.18 6.33 -9.70
N LYS A 129 20.78 7.47 -9.32
CA LYS A 129 21.62 8.27 -10.19
C LYS A 129 22.79 7.50 -10.82
N LYS A 130 23.01 6.28 -10.33
CA LYS A 130 24.06 5.38 -10.82
C LYS A 130 23.58 4.43 -11.92
N HIS A 131 22.27 4.33 -12.15
CA HIS A 131 21.74 3.49 -13.21
C HIS A 131 21.46 4.35 -14.44
N THR A 132 22.29 4.22 -15.44
CA THR A 132 22.08 4.83 -16.76
C THR A 132 21.02 4.09 -17.57
N ASN A 133 20.67 2.88 -17.15
CA ASN A 133 19.71 2.01 -17.80
C ASN A 133 18.57 1.66 -16.85
N TRP A 134 17.33 2.01 -17.22
CA TRP A 134 16.13 1.68 -16.45
C TRP A 134 15.92 0.17 -16.24
N ARG A 135 16.48 -0.68 -17.13
CA ARG A 135 16.43 -2.13 -17.01
C ARG A 135 17.21 -2.66 -15.82
N ASP A 136 18.07 -1.84 -15.26
CA ASP A 136 18.97 -2.22 -14.18
C ASP A 136 18.57 -1.62 -12.84
N ALA A 137 17.31 -1.24 -12.70
CA ALA A 137 16.75 -0.89 -11.40
C ALA A 137 16.99 -2.04 -10.42
N PRO A 138 17.47 -1.75 -9.21
CA PRO A 138 17.85 -2.80 -8.24
C PRO A 138 16.65 -3.64 -7.84
N GLU A 139 15.48 -3.04 -7.79
CA GLU A 139 14.23 -3.72 -7.52
C GLU A 139 13.11 -3.12 -8.37
N GLN A 140 12.31 -3.99 -8.90
CA GLN A 140 11.08 -3.68 -9.62
C GLN A 140 9.99 -4.55 -9.04
N SER A 141 8.77 -4.04 -8.98
CA SER A 141 7.67 -4.83 -8.46
C SER A 141 6.48 -4.85 -9.40
N PHE A 142 5.69 -5.87 -9.27
CA PHE A 142 4.39 -5.98 -9.93
C PHE A 142 3.43 -6.78 -9.06
N ILE A 143 2.13 -6.60 -9.31
CA ILE A 143 1.09 -7.39 -8.67
C ILE A 143 0.33 -8.14 -9.73
N HIS A 144 0.16 -9.44 -9.50
CA HIS A 144 -0.73 -10.29 -10.27
C HIS A 144 -2.07 -10.39 -9.53
N TYR A 145 -3.14 -10.03 -10.21
CA TYR A 145 -4.50 -10.17 -9.68
C TYR A 145 -5.23 -11.28 -10.41
N CYS A 146 -5.84 -12.17 -9.63
CA CYS A 146 -6.71 -13.23 -10.14
C CYS A 146 -8.08 -13.10 -9.50
N VAL A 147 -9.13 -13.05 -10.34
CA VAL A 147 -10.53 -13.07 -9.87
C VAL A 147 -11.19 -14.35 -10.37
N LYS A 148 -11.68 -15.15 -9.45
CA LYS A 148 -12.40 -16.38 -9.75
C LYS A 148 -13.68 -16.46 -8.93
N GLY A 149 -14.81 -16.28 -9.60
CA GLY A 149 -16.10 -16.21 -8.92
C GLY A 149 -16.15 -15.04 -7.93
N ARG A 150 -16.25 -15.35 -6.65
CA ARG A 150 -16.34 -14.38 -5.55
C ARG A 150 -15.01 -14.13 -4.85
N VAL A 151 -13.93 -14.67 -5.36
CA VAL A 151 -12.61 -14.60 -4.74
C VAL A 151 -11.68 -13.76 -5.61
N LEU A 152 -11.04 -12.74 -5.00
CA LEU A 152 -9.94 -12.00 -5.57
C LEU A 152 -8.66 -12.36 -4.82
N VAL A 153 -7.63 -12.75 -5.54
CA VAL A 153 -6.28 -12.97 -5.02
C VAL A 153 -5.34 -11.93 -5.62
N GLY A 154 -4.56 -11.27 -4.78
CA GLY A 154 -3.46 -10.41 -5.18
C GLY A 154 -2.13 -11.00 -4.73
N GLU A 155 -1.22 -11.21 -5.65
CA GLU A 155 0.14 -11.71 -5.40
C GLU A 155 1.15 -10.64 -5.79
N VAL A 156 2.00 -10.26 -4.87
CA VAL A 156 2.97 -9.18 -5.02
C VAL A 156 4.36 -9.74 -5.20
N TYR A 157 5.00 -9.37 -6.27
CA TYR A 157 6.31 -9.88 -6.64
C TYR A 157 7.33 -8.75 -6.74
N VAL A 158 8.55 -9.02 -6.27
CA VAL A 158 9.73 -8.20 -6.51
C VAL A 158 10.65 -8.93 -7.48
N VAL A 159 11.14 -8.19 -8.44
CA VAL A 159 12.16 -8.64 -9.39
C VAL A 159 13.47 -7.99 -9.02
N SER A 160 14.48 -8.77 -8.71
CA SER A 160 15.82 -8.34 -8.37
C SER A 160 16.86 -8.85 -9.38
N GLY A 161 18.11 -8.43 -9.22
CA GLY A 161 19.23 -8.78 -10.10
C GLY A 161 19.56 -7.66 -11.10
N SER A 162 20.73 -7.71 -11.69
CA SER A 162 21.28 -6.68 -12.56
C SER A 162 21.75 -7.26 -13.89
N LEU A 163 21.23 -6.72 -14.99
CA LEU A 163 21.70 -7.10 -16.34
C LEU A 163 23.09 -6.54 -16.64
N GLU A 164 23.42 -5.36 -16.10
CA GLU A 164 24.76 -4.75 -16.31
C GLU A 164 25.85 -5.56 -15.61
N LYS A 165 25.52 -6.15 -14.46
CA LYS A 165 26.45 -7.00 -13.68
C LYS A 165 26.36 -8.48 -14.04
N ALA A 166 25.62 -8.83 -15.08
CA ALA A 166 25.32 -10.21 -15.44
C ALA A 166 24.72 -11.06 -14.31
N GLU A 167 24.06 -10.41 -13.36
CA GLU A 167 23.34 -11.09 -12.27
C GLU A 167 21.99 -11.59 -12.81
N PRO A 168 21.63 -12.85 -12.59
CA PRO A 168 20.37 -13.38 -13.06
C PRO A 168 19.20 -12.68 -12.37
N ARG A 169 18.14 -12.40 -13.14
CA ARG A 169 16.89 -11.90 -12.57
C ARG A 169 16.25 -12.97 -11.69
N ARG A 170 15.83 -12.56 -10.51
CA ARG A 170 15.09 -13.38 -9.56
C ARG A 170 13.75 -12.75 -9.31
N VAL A 171 12.73 -13.58 -9.23
CA VAL A 171 11.37 -13.17 -8.90
C VAL A 171 11.03 -13.78 -7.55
N GLN A 172 10.60 -12.95 -6.62
CA GLN A 172 10.21 -13.37 -5.27
C GLN A 172 8.84 -12.81 -4.93
N MET A 173 7.93 -13.65 -4.48
CA MET A 173 6.67 -13.20 -3.89
C MET A 173 6.95 -12.63 -2.49
N ILE A 174 6.50 -11.39 -2.25
CA ILE A 174 6.71 -10.67 -0.99
C ILE A 174 5.44 -10.47 -0.18
N ASP A 175 4.29 -10.56 -0.83
CA ASP A 175 2.98 -10.53 -0.16
C ASP A 175 1.94 -11.24 -1.01
N ARG A 176 0.91 -11.74 -0.34
CA ARG A 176 -0.30 -12.30 -0.94
C ARG A 176 -1.48 -11.97 -0.06
N PHE A 177 -2.59 -11.65 -0.67
CA PHE A 177 -3.84 -11.43 0.06
C PHE A 177 -5.02 -11.94 -0.74
N THR A 178 -6.02 -12.35 -0.03
CA THR A 178 -7.27 -12.82 -0.61
C THR A 178 -8.45 -12.05 -0.03
N VAL A 179 -9.36 -11.67 -0.90
CA VAL A 179 -10.65 -11.09 -0.52
C VAL A 179 -11.76 -11.97 -1.08
N GLU A 180 -12.57 -12.51 -0.20
CA GLU A 180 -13.68 -13.39 -0.53
C GLU A 180 -15.00 -12.69 -0.22
N LYS A 181 -15.90 -12.63 -1.22
CA LYS A 181 -17.27 -12.13 -1.03
C LYS A 181 -18.20 -13.23 -0.53
N PRO A 182 -19.28 -12.85 0.17
CA PRO A 182 -20.31 -13.80 0.59
C PRO A 182 -21.01 -14.47 -0.59
#